data_e266021e3a8513eea60d5badfec81da4
#
_entry.id   e266021e3a8513eea60d5badfec81da4
#
_cell.length_a   1.000
_cell.length_b   1.000
_cell.length_c   1.000
_cell.angle_alpha   90.00
_cell.angle_beta   90.00
_cell.angle_gamma   90.00
#
_symmetry.space_group_name_H-M   'P 1'
#
loop_
_entity.id
_entity.type
_entity.pdbx_description
1 polymer ?
#
loop_
_entity_poly.entity_id
_entity_poly.type
_entity_poly.pdbx_seq_one_letter_code
_entity_poly.pdbx_strand_id
1 'polypeptide(L)'
;MKKNVLKKFAAAALAAATVMSSMSVMAFAAETGEATTGSVTITKYMSDTGVGNTLLPEDYTGDKPTGKDTDLLQNVEFAYVEVGERVQVDNSSQTEIKYKVTNDEFLNAIGITKNTDSNYTQTELNNAIKNKKTDTIAFVKDKAIDANKKSTAATSGDVKFDNLSLHKLYVFAETDATKAALASDENKKVNVTKVSVPFLVSLPFTGKNGETVTDLKVYPKNSTGTATIEKKIVEDSAEKDTTVANIGDTIKYKVTYSIPVGENGLESLVVTDTMSKGLTFDTNNIEVKNEDVVVSADNYTVESKQNPNGNGSTITTITFTEKYCKSLEKNTTQNFTITYTATLNKDAVLGQSGNTNDVFVTYRNTGDVDRDTEHKSTTKVFTYGIDLLKKGEGVDKLVGVKFTLTDENDKGVNIEKNDSNNFYTPGGSSNTVTTGDDGKIYIRGLKPGTYKLTETKTNNGYVLLKDPVVIVITPTNAETGAATATVGSKDVTMTDDNGSLTAKVPLTVVNSKGFDLPATGGRGIALFTIAGIAIVVAAGTLLFMRKRSK
;
A
#
# COMPACT_ATOMS: atom_id res chain seq x y z
N MET A 1 23.70 31.57 -23.79
CA MET A 1 22.89 32.06 -22.66
C MET A 1 22.92 31.09 -21.46
N LYS A 2 24.07 30.61 -21.00
CA LYS A 2 24.19 29.66 -19.86
C LYS A 2 25.31 30.01 -18.89
N LYS A 3 25.62 31.28 -18.68
CA LYS A 3 26.71 31.73 -17.74
C LYS A 3 26.25 32.71 -16.64
N ASN A 4 24.97 33.08 -16.57
CA ASN A 4 24.52 34.09 -15.60
C ASN A 4 23.63 33.54 -14.46
N VAL A 5 23.38 32.24 -14.39
CA VAL A 5 22.57 31.66 -13.32
C VAL A 5 23.43 31.24 -12.11
N LEU A 6 24.69 30.85 -12.36
CA LEU A 6 25.58 30.40 -11.26
C LEU A 6 26.12 31.54 -10.35
N LYS A 7 26.00 32.82 -10.74
CA LYS A 7 26.48 33.94 -9.94
C LYS A 7 25.50 34.50 -8.91
N LYS A 8 24.22 34.06 -8.98
CA LYS A 8 23.19 34.50 -8.00
C LYS A 8 23.09 33.63 -6.76
N PHE A 9 23.61 32.39 -6.80
CA PHE A 9 23.60 31.50 -5.63
C PHE A 9 24.80 31.66 -4.70
N ALA A 10 25.89 32.22 -5.15
CA ALA A 10 27.07 32.46 -4.32
C ALA A 10 26.97 33.73 -3.45
N ALA A 11 26.02 34.63 -3.76
CA ALA A 11 25.87 35.88 -2.99
C ALA A 11 24.94 35.75 -1.77
N ALA A 12 24.10 34.72 -1.71
CA ALA A 12 23.18 34.49 -0.60
C ALA A 12 23.81 33.75 0.60
N ALA A 13 24.95 33.09 0.39
CA ALA A 13 25.64 32.35 1.47
C ALA A 13 26.65 33.21 2.24
N LEU A 14 27.01 34.41 1.75
CA LEU A 14 28.02 35.28 2.37
C LEU A 14 27.43 36.50 3.10
N ALA A 15 26.13 36.75 2.96
CA ALA A 15 25.45 37.85 3.64
C ALA A 15 25.00 37.54 5.08
N ALA A 16 25.12 36.28 5.52
CA ALA A 16 24.70 35.85 6.87
C ALA A 16 25.82 36.03 7.93
N ALA A 17 26.98 36.55 7.57
CA ALA A 17 28.13 36.60 8.48
C ALA A 17 28.56 38.02 8.96
N THR A 18 27.93 39.09 8.50
CA THR A 18 28.42 40.44 8.82
C THR A 18 27.34 41.49 9.06
N VAL A 19 26.36 41.22 9.93
CA VAL A 19 25.61 42.30 10.59
C VAL A 19 25.33 41.89 12.03
N MET A 20 26.33 42.00 12.87
CA MET A 20 26.13 41.92 14.32
C MET A 20 27.06 42.92 14.99
N SER A 21 26.70 44.15 14.94
CA SER A 21 27.25 45.16 15.86
C SER A 21 26.35 46.38 15.87
N SER A 22 25.26 46.35 16.59
CA SER A 22 24.65 47.49 17.25
C SER A 22 23.37 47.07 17.97
N MET A 23 23.50 46.34 19.08
CA MET A 23 22.45 46.40 20.08
C MET A 23 22.74 47.61 20.95
N SER A 24 21.96 48.68 20.79
CA SER A 24 21.93 49.78 21.75
C SER A 24 21.54 49.23 23.12
N VAL A 25 22.36 49.50 24.11
CA VAL A 25 22.06 49.28 25.52
C VAL A 25 20.78 50.05 25.87
N MET A 26 19.68 49.37 26.07
CA MET A 26 18.47 50.00 26.60
C MET A 26 18.50 49.94 28.12
N ALA A 27 18.46 51.11 28.72
CA ALA A 27 18.29 51.27 30.16
C ALA A 27 16.88 50.80 30.55
N PHE A 28 16.81 49.87 31.49
CA PHE A 28 15.53 49.45 32.09
C PHE A 28 15.07 50.50 33.09
N ALA A 29 14.05 51.27 32.75
CA ALA A 29 13.27 52.05 33.75
C ALA A 29 12.27 51.08 34.39
N ALA A 30 12.30 50.97 35.71
CA ALA A 30 11.28 50.23 36.45
C ALA A 30 10.00 51.05 36.47
N GLU A 31 9.01 50.70 35.67
CA GLU A 31 7.65 51.24 35.75
C GLU A 31 6.70 50.29 36.52
N THR A 32 5.99 50.87 37.43
CA THR A 32 5.01 50.21 38.28
C THR A 32 3.74 49.86 37.48
N GLY A 33 3.52 48.58 37.21
CA GLY A 33 2.31 48.06 36.55
C GLY A 33 2.54 47.22 35.30
N GLU A 34 3.77 46.83 34.97
CA GLU A 34 4.11 46.05 33.78
C GLU A 34 3.67 44.59 33.89
N ALA A 35 3.29 44.03 32.75
CA ALA A 35 3.02 42.61 32.60
C ALA A 35 4.24 41.81 33.08
N THR A 36 4.00 40.82 33.93
CA THR A 36 5.05 39.91 34.43
C THR A 36 5.22 38.68 33.53
N THR A 37 4.32 38.50 32.57
CA THR A 37 4.30 37.39 31.63
C THR A 37 4.00 37.85 30.21
N GLY A 38 4.44 37.05 29.25
CA GLY A 38 4.14 37.23 27.84
C GLY A 38 3.62 35.92 27.21
N SER A 39 3.46 35.94 25.89
CA SER A 39 3.01 34.77 25.14
C SER A 39 3.79 34.56 23.85
N VAL A 40 3.74 33.31 23.33
CA VAL A 40 4.23 32.96 22.00
C VAL A 40 3.11 32.30 21.23
N THR A 41 2.75 32.89 20.10
CA THR A 41 1.84 32.29 19.13
C THR A 41 2.64 31.79 17.93
N ILE A 42 2.55 30.51 17.64
CA ILE A 42 3.19 29.88 16.49
C ILE A 42 2.14 29.56 15.46
N THR A 43 2.26 30.14 14.25
CA THR A 43 1.42 29.77 13.09
C THR A 43 2.26 28.94 12.14
N LYS A 44 1.87 27.70 11.91
CA LYS A 44 2.68 26.74 11.15
C LYS A 44 2.30 26.70 9.67
N TYR A 45 3.33 26.81 8.82
CA TYR A 45 3.19 26.76 7.36
C TYR A 45 3.96 25.59 6.75
N MET A 46 3.48 25.10 5.62
CA MET A 46 4.29 24.30 4.69
C MET A 46 5.05 25.22 3.72
N SER A 47 6.13 24.69 3.15
CA SER A 47 6.90 25.38 2.10
C SER A 47 7.46 24.35 1.12
N ASP A 48 7.16 24.52 -0.16
CA ASP A 48 7.70 23.66 -1.23
C ASP A 48 9.14 24.07 -1.63
N THR A 49 9.59 25.25 -1.20
CA THR A 49 10.88 25.84 -1.62
C THR A 49 11.93 25.87 -0.51
N GLY A 50 11.72 25.09 0.55
CA GLY A 50 12.66 25.00 1.67
C GLY A 50 12.29 25.88 2.87
N VAL A 51 13.12 25.84 3.92
CA VAL A 51 12.90 26.56 5.17
C VAL A 51 12.99 28.06 4.91
N GLY A 52 11.98 28.80 5.36
CA GLY A 52 11.96 30.27 5.24
C GLY A 52 13.13 30.96 5.95
N ASN A 53 13.43 32.16 5.53
CA ASN A 53 14.48 33.01 6.16
C ASN A 53 14.16 33.22 7.64
N THR A 54 15.21 33.24 8.46
CA THR A 54 15.12 33.67 9.86
C THR A 54 14.73 35.15 9.90
N LEU A 55 13.63 35.49 10.58
CA LEU A 55 13.27 36.88 10.83
C LEU A 55 14.16 37.41 11.97
N LEU A 56 14.83 38.53 11.74
CA LEU A 56 15.60 39.19 12.77
C LEU A 56 14.68 40.01 13.68
N PRO A 57 14.99 40.17 15.00
CA PRO A 57 14.16 40.96 15.90
C PRO A 57 13.91 42.39 15.43
N GLU A 58 14.91 43.02 14.81
CA GLU A 58 14.84 44.39 14.27
C GLU A 58 13.90 44.52 13.04
N ASP A 59 13.59 43.38 12.38
CA ASP A 59 12.62 43.34 11.28
C ASP A 59 11.22 42.85 11.71
N TYR A 60 11.06 42.56 13.00
CA TYR A 60 9.82 42.02 13.51
C TYR A 60 8.69 43.06 13.52
N THR A 61 7.61 42.78 12.81
CA THR A 61 6.38 43.57 12.78
C THR A 61 5.19 42.85 13.39
N GLY A 62 5.28 41.55 13.65
CA GLY A 62 4.16 40.70 14.08
C GLY A 62 3.18 40.35 12.98
N ASP A 63 3.45 40.78 11.74
CA ASP A 63 2.55 40.57 10.62
C ASP A 63 2.59 39.12 10.11
N LYS A 64 1.43 38.59 9.78
CA LYS A 64 1.29 37.29 9.16
C LYS A 64 1.76 37.31 7.70
N PRO A 65 2.48 36.28 7.20
CA PRO A 65 2.84 36.18 5.79
C PRO A 65 1.63 36.28 4.89
N THR A 66 1.66 37.18 3.91
CA THR A 66 0.52 37.40 2.98
C THR A 66 0.44 36.31 1.90
N GLY A 67 -0.77 35.94 1.50
CA GLY A 67 -1.03 35.03 0.37
C GLY A 67 -0.68 33.56 0.63
N LYS A 68 -0.58 33.14 1.90
CA LYS A 68 -0.17 31.80 2.32
C LYS A 68 -1.19 31.06 3.18
N ASP A 69 -2.46 31.50 3.20
CA ASP A 69 -3.48 30.88 4.05
C ASP A 69 -3.84 29.45 3.66
N THR A 70 -3.54 29.04 2.43
CA THR A 70 -3.70 27.66 1.95
C THR A 70 -2.60 26.71 2.43
N ASP A 71 -1.50 27.25 2.92
CA ASP A 71 -0.30 26.51 3.30
C ASP A 71 -0.20 26.25 4.82
N LEU A 72 -1.28 26.51 5.56
CA LEU A 72 -1.34 26.31 7.01
C LEU A 72 -1.40 24.84 7.38
N LEU A 73 -0.64 24.43 8.42
CA LEU A 73 -0.59 23.06 8.91
C LEU A 73 -1.22 22.93 10.30
N GLN A 74 -2.12 21.96 10.44
CA GLN A 74 -2.66 21.49 11.72
C GLN A 74 -1.97 20.23 12.20
N ASN A 75 -2.20 19.87 13.48
CA ASN A 75 -1.69 18.66 14.12
C ASN A 75 -0.14 18.58 14.14
N VAL A 76 0.53 19.72 14.15
CA VAL A 76 1.98 19.82 14.37
C VAL A 76 2.22 20.18 15.82
N GLU A 77 2.88 19.31 16.57
CA GLU A 77 3.17 19.54 17.99
C GLU A 77 4.41 20.41 18.17
N PHE A 78 4.27 21.43 19.01
CA PHE A 78 5.34 22.24 19.52
C PHE A 78 5.44 22.08 21.04
N ALA A 79 6.65 22.19 21.55
CA ALA A 79 6.91 22.21 22.97
C ALA A 79 8.01 23.22 23.31
N TYR A 80 8.08 23.59 24.60
CA TYR A 80 9.16 24.43 25.10
C TYR A 80 9.68 23.97 26.46
N VAL A 81 10.94 24.37 26.74
CA VAL A 81 11.62 24.19 28.01
C VAL A 81 12.26 25.51 28.43
N GLU A 82 12.10 25.91 29.68
CA GLU A 82 12.89 26.99 30.28
C GLU A 82 14.32 26.51 30.50
N VAL A 83 15.30 27.21 29.96
CA VAL A 83 16.71 26.80 29.99
C VAL A 83 17.64 27.80 30.66
N GLY A 84 17.13 29.00 30.99
CA GLY A 84 17.91 30.03 31.62
C GLY A 84 17.18 31.37 31.75
N GLU A 85 17.94 32.42 31.84
CA GLU A 85 17.39 33.78 31.99
C GLU A 85 18.33 34.82 31.34
N ARG A 86 17.77 35.97 31.01
CA ARG A 86 18.50 37.13 30.52
C ARG A 86 19.15 37.84 31.68
N VAL A 87 20.42 38.17 31.55
CA VAL A 87 21.22 38.85 32.57
C VAL A 87 21.97 40.01 31.97
N GLN A 88 22.20 41.05 32.78
CA GLN A 88 23.12 42.13 32.46
C GLN A 88 24.49 41.76 33.04
N VAL A 89 25.52 41.91 32.22
CA VAL A 89 26.92 41.67 32.62
C VAL A 89 27.69 42.97 32.48
N ASP A 90 28.20 43.47 33.59
CA ASP A 90 28.97 44.69 33.63
C ASP A 90 30.46 44.34 33.64
N ASN A 91 31.18 44.82 32.61
CA ASN A 91 32.64 44.81 32.52
C ASN A 91 33.16 46.21 32.79
N SER A 92 34.44 46.37 33.08
CA SER A 92 35.05 47.63 33.53
C SER A 92 34.77 48.88 32.65
N SER A 93 34.29 48.71 31.45
CA SER A 93 33.96 49.78 30.51
C SER A 93 32.74 49.57 29.64
N GLN A 94 32.03 48.45 29.83
CA GLN A 94 30.92 48.09 28.96
C GLN A 94 29.88 47.23 29.75
N THR A 95 28.63 47.54 29.53
CA THR A 95 27.48 46.71 29.98
C THR A 95 26.89 46.02 28.78
N GLU A 96 26.72 44.71 28.88
CA GLU A 96 26.14 43.90 27.80
C GLU A 96 25.05 42.96 28.33
N ILE A 97 24.08 42.60 27.46
CA ILE A 97 23.06 41.60 27.75
C ILE A 97 23.59 40.22 27.32
N LYS A 98 23.56 39.29 28.26
CA LYS A 98 23.86 37.86 28.03
C LYS A 98 22.71 36.99 28.51
N TYR A 99 22.82 35.71 28.21
CA TYR A 99 21.88 34.67 28.67
C TYR A 99 22.62 33.74 29.61
N LYS A 100 22.18 33.71 30.85
CA LYS A 100 22.69 32.77 31.85
C LYS A 100 21.92 31.47 31.68
N VAL A 101 22.58 30.43 31.14
CA VAL A 101 21.98 29.13 30.94
C VAL A 101 22.20 28.25 32.17
N THR A 102 21.11 27.91 32.85
CA THR A 102 21.14 27.13 34.11
C THR A 102 20.91 25.66 33.88
N ASN A 103 20.44 25.26 32.68
CA ASN A 103 20.14 23.88 32.32
C ASN A 103 21.36 23.24 31.66
N ASP A 104 22.09 22.41 32.41
CA ASP A 104 23.30 21.74 31.91
C ASP A 104 22.99 20.67 30.84
N GLU A 105 21.82 20.01 30.90
CA GLU A 105 21.42 19.04 29.90
C GLU A 105 21.15 19.74 28.54
N PHE A 106 20.58 20.94 28.58
CA PHE A 106 20.43 21.77 27.38
C PHE A 106 21.77 22.14 26.76
N LEU A 107 22.74 22.60 27.55
CA LEU A 107 24.09 22.89 27.06
C LEU A 107 24.74 21.68 26.40
N ASN A 108 24.61 20.53 27.02
CA ASN A 108 25.09 19.26 26.46
C ASN A 108 24.40 18.91 25.13
N ALA A 109 23.07 19.07 25.06
CA ALA A 109 22.29 18.79 23.84
C ALA A 109 22.72 19.69 22.67
N ILE A 110 23.02 20.96 22.92
CA ILE A 110 23.50 21.89 21.90
C ILE A 110 25.02 21.85 21.68
N GLY A 111 25.74 20.97 22.39
CA GLY A 111 27.20 20.78 22.25
C GLY A 111 28.05 21.91 22.76
N ILE A 112 27.57 22.70 23.74
CA ILE A 112 28.32 23.75 24.39
C ILE A 112 28.90 23.23 25.70
N THR A 113 30.20 23.37 25.88
CA THR A 113 30.86 23.16 27.17
C THR A 113 30.54 24.29 28.12
N LYS A 114 30.05 23.98 29.32
CA LYS A 114 29.72 24.98 30.33
C LYS A 114 30.93 25.82 30.68
N ASN A 115 30.79 27.15 30.53
CA ASN A 115 31.80 28.11 30.98
C ASN A 115 31.60 28.44 32.47
N THR A 116 32.61 29.12 33.07
CA THR A 116 32.63 29.41 34.50
C THR A 116 31.43 30.24 34.95
N ASP A 117 30.99 31.18 34.12
CA ASP A 117 29.93 32.13 34.47
C ASP A 117 28.55 31.70 33.97
N SER A 118 28.49 30.66 33.17
CA SER A 118 27.27 30.15 32.49
C SER A 118 26.56 31.21 31.62
N ASN A 119 27.29 32.27 31.21
CA ASN A 119 26.78 33.38 30.41
C ASN A 119 27.18 33.23 28.94
N TYR A 120 26.21 33.29 28.05
CA TYR A 120 26.38 33.09 26.61
C TYR A 120 25.70 34.21 25.82
N THR A 121 26.27 34.52 24.68
CA THR A 121 25.66 35.44 23.72
C THR A 121 24.54 34.74 22.96
N GLN A 122 23.57 35.48 22.42
CA GLN A 122 22.55 34.99 21.52
C GLN A 122 23.15 34.25 20.32
N THR A 123 24.23 34.76 19.76
CA THR A 123 24.90 34.20 18.59
C THR A 123 25.48 32.81 18.87
N GLU A 124 26.15 32.62 20.01
CA GLU A 124 26.71 31.35 20.42
C GLU A 124 25.60 30.29 20.55
N LEU A 125 24.52 30.64 21.26
CA LEU A 125 23.40 29.74 21.48
C LEU A 125 22.66 29.39 20.16
N ASN A 126 22.38 30.39 19.33
CA ASN A 126 21.67 30.16 18.04
C ASN A 126 22.51 29.30 17.08
N ASN A 127 23.84 29.53 16.99
CA ASN A 127 24.72 28.73 16.15
C ASN A 127 24.80 27.28 16.66
N ALA A 128 24.88 27.09 17.97
CA ALA A 128 24.91 25.78 18.59
C ALA A 128 23.62 24.98 18.29
N ILE A 129 22.44 25.60 18.48
CA ILE A 129 21.15 25.01 18.16
C ILE A 129 21.07 24.65 16.67
N LYS A 130 21.52 25.54 15.78
CA LYS A 130 21.52 25.26 14.33
C LYS A 130 22.35 24.03 13.98
N ASN A 131 23.54 23.90 14.59
CA ASN A 131 24.47 22.80 14.36
C ASN A 131 24.00 21.48 15.03
N LYS A 132 23.19 21.58 16.07
CA LYS A 132 22.68 20.45 16.88
C LYS A 132 21.15 20.40 16.88
N LYS A 133 20.54 20.69 15.74
CA LYS A 133 19.08 20.73 15.56
C LYS A 133 18.38 19.49 16.12
N THR A 134 18.81 18.30 15.69
CA THR A 134 18.20 17.01 16.08
C THR A 134 18.31 16.74 17.58
N ASP A 135 19.51 16.98 18.14
CA ASP A 135 19.76 16.80 19.57
C ASP A 135 18.93 17.79 20.41
N THR A 136 18.78 19.03 19.93
CA THR A 136 17.95 20.06 20.55
C THR A 136 16.46 19.67 20.54
N ILE A 137 15.95 19.14 19.41
CA ILE A 137 14.57 18.67 19.31
C ILE A 137 14.34 17.50 20.29
N ALA A 138 15.25 16.53 20.32
CA ALA A 138 15.19 15.40 21.24
C ALA A 138 15.18 15.86 22.70
N PHE A 139 16.02 16.82 23.07
CA PHE A 139 16.03 17.43 24.40
C PHE A 139 14.67 18.03 24.76
N VAL A 140 14.11 18.88 23.88
CA VAL A 140 12.81 19.52 24.15
C VAL A 140 11.70 18.49 24.25
N LYS A 141 11.68 17.47 23.39
CA LYS A 141 10.69 16.38 23.39
C LYS A 141 10.72 15.60 24.72
N ASP A 142 11.92 15.33 25.25
CA ASP A 142 12.12 14.57 26.51
C ASP A 142 11.80 15.41 27.75
N LYS A 143 12.23 16.68 27.78
CA LYS A 143 12.21 17.51 28.99
C LYS A 143 10.98 18.41 29.13
N ALA A 144 10.23 18.64 28.05
CA ALA A 144 8.99 19.42 28.12
C ALA A 144 7.92 18.64 28.91
N ILE A 145 7.33 19.29 29.90
CA ILE A 145 6.16 18.76 30.61
C ILE A 145 4.92 18.81 29.69
N ASP A 146 3.91 17.99 29.94
CA ASP A 146 2.72 17.91 29.07
C ASP A 146 1.97 19.25 28.93
N ALA A 147 1.95 20.08 29.96
CA ALA A 147 1.35 21.42 29.90
C ALA A 147 2.03 22.34 28.88
N ASN A 148 3.30 22.07 28.57
CA ASN A 148 4.16 22.82 27.64
C ASN A 148 4.19 22.20 26.23
N LYS A 149 3.39 21.15 25.96
CA LYS A 149 3.24 20.49 24.66
C LYS A 149 1.87 20.81 24.10
N LYS A 150 1.79 21.39 22.93
CA LYS A 150 0.52 21.74 22.26
C LYS A 150 0.65 21.57 20.75
N SER A 151 -0.44 21.15 20.11
CA SER A 151 -0.50 21.01 18.65
C SER A 151 -1.21 22.18 17.99
N THR A 152 -0.83 22.49 16.77
CA THR A 152 -1.47 23.52 15.94
C THR A 152 -2.92 23.15 15.64
N ALA A 153 -3.81 24.14 15.71
CA ALA A 153 -5.25 23.97 15.59
C ALA A 153 -5.71 23.84 14.13
N ALA A 154 -6.87 23.22 13.95
CA ALA A 154 -7.60 23.19 12.70
C ALA A 154 -7.97 24.63 12.26
N THR A 155 -8.07 24.83 10.95
CA THR A 155 -8.42 26.09 10.26
C THR A 155 -7.42 27.23 10.39
N SER A 156 -6.76 27.43 11.53
CA SER A 156 -5.82 28.54 11.75
C SER A 156 -4.34 28.14 11.64
N GLY A 157 -4.03 26.87 11.87
CA GLY A 157 -2.63 26.40 11.97
C GLY A 157 -1.88 27.01 13.16
N ASP A 158 -2.57 27.58 14.14
CA ASP A 158 -1.99 28.28 15.27
C ASP A 158 -1.89 27.42 16.51
N VAL A 159 -0.85 27.67 17.31
CA VAL A 159 -0.74 27.20 18.69
C VAL A 159 -0.23 28.32 19.57
N LYS A 160 -0.83 28.54 20.75
CA LYS A 160 -0.46 29.61 21.68
C LYS A 160 0.03 29.05 23.00
N PHE A 161 1.17 29.60 23.46
CA PHE A 161 1.78 29.37 24.77
C PHE A 161 1.71 30.66 25.57
N ASP A 162 0.91 30.66 26.61
CA ASP A 162 0.67 31.80 27.48
C ASP A 162 1.46 31.69 28.79
N ASN A 163 1.49 32.80 29.56
CA ASN A 163 2.08 32.86 30.91
C ASN A 163 3.58 32.57 30.96
N LEU A 164 4.31 32.92 29.91
CA LEU A 164 5.77 32.84 29.89
C LEU A 164 6.34 33.98 30.73
N SER A 165 7.09 33.69 31.79
CA SER A 165 7.71 34.69 32.64
C SER A 165 8.68 35.52 31.82
N LEU A 166 8.59 36.88 31.96
CA LEU A 166 9.50 37.80 31.26
C LEU A 166 10.94 37.62 31.76
N HIS A 167 11.90 37.96 30.92
CA HIS A 167 13.34 37.86 31.15
C HIS A 167 13.90 36.41 31.27
N LYS A 168 13.03 35.39 31.22
CA LYS A 168 13.46 33.98 31.14
C LYS A 168 13.89 33.64 29.71
N LEU A 169 14.68 32.57 29.56
CA LEU A 169 15.11 32.02 28.29
C LEU A 169 14.42 30.67 28.06
N TYR A 170 13.68 30.60 27.01
CA TYR A 170 12.97 29.38 26.57
C TYR A 170 13.51 28.88 25.26
N VAL A 171 13.67 27.56 25.13
CA VAL A 171 13.88 26.89 23.84
C VAL A 171 12.57 26.25 23.37
N PHE A 172 12.14 26.59 22.16
CA PHE A 172 10.99 26.04 21.49
C PHE A 172 11.45 25.09 20.40
N ALA A 173 10.76 23.98 20.24
CA ALA A 173 10.97 23.03 19.14
C ALA A 173 9.64 22.44 18.63
N GLU A 174 9.63 22.09 17.38
CA GLU A 174 8.64 21.19 16.77
C GLU A 174 9.01 19.77 17.16
N THR A 175 8.17 19.11 17.95
CA THR A 175 8.45 17.80 18.58
C THR A 175 7.78 16.61 17.89
N ASP A 176 6.67 16.89 17.17
CA ASP A 176 5.98 15.90 16.34
C ASP A 176 5.23 16.58 15.20
N ALA A 177 5.43 16.10 13.98
CA ALA A 177 4.66 16.50 12.82
C ALA A 177 4.16 15.29 12.01
N THR A 178 4.18 14.08 12.62
CA THR A 178 3.75 12.83 11.98
C THR A 178 2.28 12.83 11.57
N LYS A 179 1.48 13.64 12.26
CA LYS A 179 0.04 13.80 11.98
C LYS A 179 -0.29 15.09 11.23
N ALA A 180 0.72 15.78 10.68
CA ALA A 180 0.50 17.03 9.98
C ALA A 180 -0.49 16.87 8.82
N ALA A 181 -1.42 17.82 8.73
CA ALA A 181 -2.41 17.91 7.66
C ALA A 181 -2.62 19.38 7.28
N LEU A 182 -3.23 19.65 6.13
CA LEU A 182 -3.65 21.02 5.81
C LEU A 182 -4.67 21.50 6.85
N ALA A 183 -4.53 22.73 7.34
CA ALA A 183 -5.45 23.29 8.30
C ALA A 183 -6.87 23.43 7.73
N SER A 184 -7.00 23.56 6.42
CA SER A 184 -8.27 23.63 5.69
C SER A 184 -8.96 22.27 5.48
N ASP A 185 -8.23 21.14 5.58
CA ASP A 185 -8.74 19.80 5.34
C ASP A 185 -7.88 18.75 6.06
N GLU A 186 -8.40 18.19 7.15
CA GLU A 186 -7.70 17.19 7.98
C GLU A 186 -7.41 15.87 7.25
N ASN A 187 -8.16 15.56 6.17
CA ASN A 187 -7.94 14.37 5.37
C ASN A 187 -6.76 14.54 4.39
N LYS A 188 -6.36 15.77 4.14
CA LYS A 188 -5.15 16.07 3.34
C LYS A 188 -3.92 16.06 4.22
N LYS A 189 -3.43 14.87 4.52
CA LYS A 189 -2.16 14.68 5.23
C LYS A 189 -1.02 15.27 4.44
N VAL A 190 -0.10 15.94 5.15
CA VAL A 190 1.09 16.56 4.57
C VAL A 190 2.32 15.81 5.04
N ASN A 191 3.10 15.35 4.10
CA ASN A 191 4.39 14.74 4.40
C ASN A 191 5.42 15.84 4.63
N VAL A 192 5.87 15.99 5.87
CA VAL A 192 6.92 16.92 6.23
C VAL A 192 8.29 16.25 6.03
N THR A 193 9.09 16.77 5.13
CA THR A 193 10.44 16.25 4.83
C THR A 193 11.51 16.90 5.70
N LYS A 194 11.24 18.09 6.24
CA LYS A 194 12.12 18.80 7.16
C LYS A 194 11.31 19.63 8.13
N VAL A 195 11.48 19.37 9.41
CA VAL A 195 10.88 20.16 10.49
C VAL A 195 11.60 21.48 10.68
N SER A 196 10.94 22.47 11.31
CA SER A 196 11.56 23.77 11.59
C SER A 196 12.76 23.64 12.54
N VAL A 197 13.68 24.63 12.47
CA VAL A 197 14.81 24.71 13.40
C VAL A 197 14.28 25.17 14.76
N PRO A 198 14.71 24.57 15.89
CA PRO A 198 14.38 25.07 17.21
C PRO A 198 14.87 26.54 17.37
N PHE A 199 14.15 27.29 18.15
CA PHE A 199 14.45 28.71 18.36
C PHE A 199 14.36 29.12 19.83
N LEU A 200 15.09 30.15 20.18
CA LEU A 200 15.10 30.72 21.53
C LEU A 200 14.16 31.91 21.62
N VAL A 201 13.52 32.03 22.77
CA VAL A 201 12.65 33.16 23.10
C VAL A 201 13.04 33.72 24.47
N SER A 202 13.23 35.04 24.55
CA SER A 202 13.32 35.77 25.80
C SER A 202 12.59 37.11 25.63
N LEU A 203 11.49 37.28 26.33
CA LEU A 203 10.63 38.46 26.26
C LEU A 203 10.93 39.42 27.45
N PRO A 204 10.66 40.73 27.33
CA PRO A 204 10.26 41.44 26.12
C PRO A 204 11.48 41.83 25.26
N PHE A 205 11.22 42.22 24.01
CA PHE A 205 12.18 42.87 23.14
C PHE A 205 11.50 44.03 22.37
N THR A 206 12.26 44.86 21.69
CA THR A 206 11.72 45.96 20.88
C THR A 206 11.61 45.54 19.42
N GLY A 207 10.42 45.64 18.86
CA GLY A 207 10.16 45.36 17.45
C GLY A 207 10.56 46.51 16.53
N LYS A 208 10.35 46.32 15.22
CA LYS A 208 10.76 47.24 14.14
C LYS A 208 10.22 48.67 14.29
N ASN A 209 8.99 48.77 14.78
CA ASN A 209 8.31 50.07 14.93
C ASN A 209 8.52 50.72 16.32
N GLY A 210 9.44 50.16 17.14
CA GLY A 210 9.72 50.64 18.47
C GLY A 210 8.79 50.19 19.58
N GLU A 211 7.85 49.25 19.26
CA GLU A 211 6.93 48.66 20.24
C GLU A 211 7.63 47.64 21.14
N THR A 212 7.21 47.59 22.41
CA THR A 212 7.64 46.54 23.34
C THR A 212 6.82 45.27 23.07
N VAL A 213 7.51 44.21 22.62
CA VAL A 213 6.90 42.92 22.29
C VAL A 213 6.90 42.00 23.52
N THR A 214 5.73 41.75 24.08
CA THR A 214 5.46 40.74 25.11
C THR A 214 4.71 39.54 24.54
N ASP A 215 3.97 39.73 23.42
CA ASP A 215 3.20 38.71 22.70
C ASP A 215 3.85 38.46 21.34
N LEU A 216 4.73 37.46 21.30
CA LEU A 216 5.50 37.11 20.10
C LEU A 216 4.68 36.23 19.15
N LYS A 217 4.67 36.57 17.87
CA LYS A 217 4.14 35.75 16.80
C LYS A 217 5.25 35.26 15.91
N VAL A 218 5.30 33.94 15.66
CA VAL A 218 6.31 33.32 14.81
C VAL A 218 5.66 32.42 13.75
N TYR A 219 6.29 32.37 12.59
CA TYR A 219 5.75 31.71 11.39
C TYR A 219 6.72 30.66 10.83
N PRO A 220 7.05 29.61 11.60
CA PRO A 220 7.98 28.59 11.13
C PRO A 220 7.39 27.79 9.98
N LYS A 221 8.27 27.39 9.05
CA LYS A 221 7.89 26.62 7.86
C LYS A 221 8.53 25.25 7.90
N ASN A 222 7.79 24.23 7.45
CA ASN A 222 8.35 22.93 7.16
C ASN A 222 8.57 22.78 5.66
N SER A 223 9.69 22.15 5.29
CA SER A 223 9.76 21.60 3.94
C SER A 223 8.80 20.42 3.84
N THR A 224 8.03 20.39 2.78
CA THR A 224 7.08 19.34 2.51
C THR A 224 7.42 18.70 1.17
N GLY A 225 7.13 17.43 1.04
CA GLY A 225 7.24 16.71 -0.20
C GLY A 225 6.06 15.76 -0.30
N THR A 226 5.48 15.62 -1.47
CA THR A 226 4.41 14.67 -1.72
C THR A 226 5.03 13.38 -2.23
N ALA A 227 5.10 12.36 -1.37
CA ALA A 227 5.34 11.02 -1.87
C ALA A 227 4.08 10.56 -2.61
N THR A 228 4.26 9.91 -3.74
CA THR A 228 3.17 9.29 -4.48
C THR A 228 3.50 7.82 -4.66
N ILE A 229 2.48 6.99 -4.73
CA ILE A 229 2.61 5.60 -5.12
C ILE A 229 1.43 5.19 -5.97
N GLU A 230 1.72 4.51 -7.07
CA GLU A 230 0.74 3.93 -7.95
C GLU A 230 1.17 2.52 -8.34
N LYS A 231 0.25 1.58 -8.26
CA LYS A 231 0.44 0.20 -8.68
C LYS A 231 -0.54 -0.12 -9.79
N LYS A 232 -0.03 -0.70 -10.87
CA LYS A 232 -0.83 -1.13 -12.02
C LYS A 232 -0.50 -2.57 -12.40
N ILE A 233 -1.45 -3.22 -13.02
CA ILE A 233 -1.29 -4.45 -13.79
C ILE A 233 -0.97 -4.03 -15.23
N VAL A 234 0.06 -4.65 -15.82
CA VAL A 234 0.48 -4.38 -17.20
C VAL A 234 0.05 -5.52 -18.11
N GLU A 235 -0.87 -5.24 -19.02
CA GLU A 235 -1.39 -6.20 -19.99
C GLU A 235 -1.41 -5.55 -21.38
N ASP A 236 -0.74 -6.16 -22.36
CA ASP A 236 -0.59 -5.65 -23.74
C ASP A 236 -0.19 -4.16 -23.80
N SER A 237 0.75 -3.77 -22.94
CA SER A 237 1.22 -2.39 -22.76
C SER A 237 0.21 -1.41 -22.17
N ALA A 238 -0.97 -1.86 -21.78
CA ALA A 238 -1.96 -1.06 -21.05
C ALA A 238 -1.79 -1.24 -19.53
N GLU A 239 -1.93 -0.16 -18.79
CA GLU A 239 -1.88 -0.13 -17.33
C GLU A 239 -3.32 -0.12 -16.77
N LYS A 240 -3.62 -1.06 -15.86
CA LYS A 240 -4.97 -1.29 -15.31
C LYS A 240 -4.91 -1.51 -13.80
N ASP A 241 -5.99 -1.17 -13.11
CA ASP A 241 -6.14 -1.48 -11.67
C ASP A 241 -6.64 -2.89 -11.45
N THR A 242 -7.32 -3.46 -12.43
CA THR A 242 -7.93 -4.78 -12.35
C THR A 242 -7.71 -5.57 -13.64
N THR A 243 -7.70 -6.91 -13.53
CA THR A 243 -7.71 -7.81 -14.68
C THR A 243 -8.45 -9.10 -14.37
N VAL A 244 -8.66 -9.94 -15.38
CA VAL A 244 -9.19 -11.30 -15.28
C VAL A 244 -8.15 -12.31 -15.74
N ALA A 245 -8.01 -13.43 -15.04
CA ALA A 245 -7.00 -14.42 -15.35
C ALA A 245 -7.47 -15.85 -15.06
N ASN A 246 -6.83 -16.81 -15.73
CA ASN A 246 -6.91 -18.21 -15.32
C ASN A 246 -5.95 -18.48 -14.16
N ILE A 247 -6.27 -19.47 -13.33
CA ILE A 247 -5.26 -20.05 -12.43
C ILE A 247 -4.11 -20.59 -13.30
N GLY A 248 -2.87 -20.26 -12.90
CA GLY A 248 -1.65 -20.56 -13.64
C GLY A 248 -1.15 -19.41 -14.52
N ASP A 249 -1.97 -18.40 -14.80
CA ASP A 249 -1.55 -17.24 -15.59
C ASP A 249 -0.57 -16.36 -14.79
N THR A 250 0.42 -15.81 -15.49
CA THR A 250 1.39 -14.84 -14.95
C THR A 250 0.85 -13.43 -15.12
N ILE A 251 0.78 -12.69 -14.02
CA ILE A 251 0.34 -11.30 -13.96
C ILE A 251 1.59 -10.41 -13.83
N LYS A 252 1.71 -9.40 -14.69
CA LYS A 252 2.78 -8.40 -14.63
C LYS A 252 2.32 -7.18 -13.85
N TYR A 253 3.14 -6.74 -12.89
CA TYR A 253 2.89 -5.56 -12.08
C TYR A 253 3.94 -4.48 -12.34
N LYS A 254 3.50 -3.24 -12.27
CA LYS A 254 4.34 -2.05 -12.26
C LYS A 254 3.94 -1.19 -11.07
N VAL A 255 4.92 -0.84 -10.26
CA VAL A 255 4.77 0.12 -9.15
C VAL A 255 5.61 1.34 -9.48
N THR A 256 5.01 2.51 -9.51
CA THR A 256 5.70 3.79 -9.62
C THR A 256 5.53 4.55 -8.31
N TYR A 257 6.59 5.13 -7.80
CA TYR A 257 6.52 5.96 -6.60
C TYR A 257 7.56 7.07 -6.66
N SER A 258 7.18 8.22 -6.06
CA SER A 258 8.03 9.39 -5.94
C SER A 258 8.28 9.65 -4.47
N ILE A 259 9.53 9.90 -4.10
CA ILE A 259 9.90 10.28 -2.73
C ILE A 259 10.72 11.57 -2.74
N PRO A 260 10.40 12.54 -1.87
CA PRO A 260 11.21 13.71 -1.69
C PRO A 260 12.43 13.39 -0.81
N VAL A 261 13.62 13.68 -1.30
CA VAL A 261 14.88 13.54 -0.57
C VAL A 261 15.24 14.89 0.05
N GLY A 262 15.34 14.95 1.37
CA GLY A 262 15.62 16.16 2.11
C GLY A 262 17.07 16.66 1.95
N GLU A 263 17.39 17.80 2.58
CA GLU A 263 18.73 18.43 2.51
C GLU A 263 19.85 17.57 3.13
N ASN A 264 19.50 16.70 4.08
CA ASN A 264 20.46 15.81 4.74
C ASN A 264 20.55 14.44 4.06
N GLY A 265 19.73 14.20 3.03
CA GLY A 265 19.65 12.94 2.30
C GLY A 265 18.61 11.98 2.90
N LEU A 266 18.47 10.83 2.26
CA LEU A 266 17.57 9.76 2.68
C LEU A 266 18.30 8.79 3.62
N GLU A 267 17.67 8.39 4.70
CA GLU A 267 18.19 7.41 5.65
C GLU A 267 17.69 6.00 5.36
N SER A 268 16.40 5.85 5.07
CA SER A 268 15.79 4.56 4.77
C SER A 268 14.71 4.66 3.70
N LEU A 269 14.56 3.57 2.94
CA LEU A 269 13.51 3.37 1.94
C LEU A 269 13.12 1.90 1.93
N VAL A 270 11.83 1.64 2.11
CA VAL A 270 11.26 0.29 2.14
C VAL A 270 9.97 0.28 1.33
N VAL A 271 9.85 -0.69 0.42
CA VAL A 271 8.62 -0.97 -0.31
C VAL A 271 8.06 -2.30 0.18
N THR A 272 6.85 -2.30 0.65
CA THR A 272 6.16 -3.49 1.16
C THR A 272 5.00 -3.84 0.25
N ASP A 273 5.03 -5.04 -0.32
CA ASP A 273 4.00 -5.60 -1.19
C ASP A 273 3.25 -6.70 -0.44
N THR A 274 1.93 -6.65 -0.41
CA THR A 274 1.10 -7.65 0.27
C THR A 274 0.14 -8.29 -0.71
N MET A 275 0.40 -9.53 -1.06
CA MET A 275 -0.43 -10.35 -1.94
C MET A 275 -1.39 -11.22 -1.15
N SER A 276 -2.66 -11.26 -1.57
CA SER A 276 -3.62 -12.25 -1.06
C SER A 276 -3.16 -13.68 -1.38
N LYS A 277 -3.69 -14.66 -0.65
CA LYS A 277 -3.30 -16.09 -0.77
C LYS A 277 -3.36 -16.65 -2.19
N GLY A 278 -4.23 -16.08 -3.05
CA GLY A 278 -4.41 -16.50 -4.45
C GLY A 278 -3.30 -16.03 -5.40
N LEU A 279 -2.34 -15.24 -4.93
CA LEU A 279 -1.22 -14.75 -5.74
C LEU A 279 0.10 -15.24 -5.16
N THR A 280 1.00 -15.66 -6.03
CA THR A 280 2.37 -16.08 -5.67
C THR A 280 3.35 -15.13 -6.32
N PHE A 281 4.09 -14.39 -5.51
CA PHE A 281 5.12 -13.45 -5.96
C PHE A 281 6.33 -14.21 -6.54
N ASP A 282 6.84 -13.77 -7.70
CA ASP A 282 8.07 -14.29 -8.29
C ASP A 282 9.27 -13.43 -7.85
N THR A 283 10.00 -13.89 -6.87
CA THR A 283 11.16 -13.19 -6.32
C THR A 283 12.36 -13.13 -7.27
N ASN A 284 12.37 -13.93 -8.35
CA ASN A 284 13.47 -13.97 -9.31
C ASN A 284 13.28 -12.98 -10.48
N ASN A 285 12.12 -12.37 -10.59
CA ASN A 285 11.75 -11.52 -11.72
C ASN A 285 11.33 -10.11 -11.24
N ILE A 286 12.30 -9.43 -10.60
CA ILE A 286 12.13 -8.05 -10.10
C ILE A 286 13.16 -7.16 -10.78
N GLU A 287 12.70 -6.05 -11.34
CA GLU A 287 13.56 -4.96 -11.80
C GLU A 287 13.20 -3.69 -11.06
N VAL A 288 14.20 -3.01 -10.51
CA VAL A 288 14.07 -1.71 -9.84
C VAL A 288 14.80 -0.66 -10.65
N LYS A 289 14.14 0.44 -10.96
CA LYS A 289 14.73 1.62 -11.61
C LYS A 289 14.55 2.84 -10.73
N ASN A 290 15.56 3.72 -10.74
CA ASN A 290 15.46 5.10 -10.30
C ASN A 290 15.58 5.97 -11.54
N GLU A 291 14.57 6.76 -11.85
CA GLU A 291 14.34 7.33 -13.17
C GLU A 291 14.40 6.21 -14.24
N ASP A 292 15.25 6.33 -15.23
CA ASP A 292 15.46 5.29 -16.27
C ASP A 292 16.66 4.38 -15.98
N VAL A 293 17.34 4.54 -14.84
CA VAL A 293 18.56 3.80 -14.49
C VAL A 293 18.21 2.59 -13.63
N VAL A 294 18.65 1.40 -14.07
CA VAL A 294 18.49 0.17 -13.28
C VAL A 294 19.32 0.25 -12.00
N VAL A 295 18.66 0.04 -10.87
CA VAL A 295 19.32 -0.05 -9.55
C VAL A 295 19.94 -1.45 -9.41
N SER A 296 21.25 -1.52 -9.15
CA SER A 296 21.93 -2.81 -8.94
C SER A 296 21.31 -3.59 -7.77
N ALA A 297 21.19 -4.91 -7.90
CA ALA A 297 20.68 -5.79 -6.86
C ALA A 297 21.48 -5.72 -5.53
N ASP A 298 22.73 -5.25 -5.56
CA ASP A 298 23.54 -5.01 -4.35
C ASP A 298 23.02 -3.85 -3.51
N ASN A 299 22.14 -3.01 -4.05
CA ASN A 299 21.61 -1.82 -3.40
C ASN A 299 20.28 -2.05 -2.68
N TYR A 300 19.70 -3.24 -2.77
CA TYR A 300 18.48 -3.60 -2.04
C TYR A 300 18.41 -5.09 -1.74
N THR A 301 17.58 -5.47 -0.79
CA THR A 301 17.25 -6.87 -0.47
C THR A 301 15.77 -7.12 -0.71
N VAL A 302 15.42 -8.35 -1.09
CA VAL A 302 14.03 -8.79 -1.26
C VAL A 302 13.78 -9.94 -0.31
N GLU A 303 12.81 -9.78 0.59
CA GLU A 303 12.37 -10.82 1.51
C GLU A 303 10.87 -11.06 1.35
N SER A 304 10.48 -12.34 1.22
CA SER A 304 9.07 -12.74 1.13
C SER A 304 8.71 -13.68 2.28
N LYS A 305 7.66 -13.37 3.03
CA LYS A 305 7.23 -14.11 4.21
C LYS A 305 5.71 -14.25 4.24
N GLN A 306 5.22 -15.35 4.82
CA GLN A 306 3.80 -15.47 5.14
C GLN A 306 3.39 -14.37 6.13
N ASN A 307 2.22 -13.78 5.91
CA ASN A 307 1.67 -12.76 6.80
C ASN A 307 1.32 -13.40 8.16
N PRO A 308 1.87 -12.90 9.28
CA PRO A 308 1.59 -13.45 10.61
C PRO A 308 0.12 -13.33 11.02
N ASN A 309 -0.68 -12.48 10.37
CA ASN A 309 -2.12 -12.32 10.66
C ASN A 309 -2.98 -13.50 10.18
N GLY A 310 -2.39 -14.59 9.64
CA GLY A 310 -3.04 -15.87 9.43
C GLY A 310 -4.08 -15.95 8.31
N ASN A 311 -4.19 -14.94 7.42
CA ASN A 311 -5.12 -14.94 6.29
C ASN A 311 -4.57 -15.63 5.02
N GLY A 312 -3.36 -16.21 5.10
CA GLY A 312 -2.66 -16.86 4.00
C GLY A 312 -2.03 -15.89 2.99
N SER A 313 -2.08 -14.58 3.23
CA SER A 313 -1.40 -13.59 2.38
C SER A 313 0.11 -13.66 2.57
N THR A 314 0.85 -13.14 1.59
CA THR A 314 2.31 -13.06 1.60
C THR A 314 2.74 -11.61 1.61
N ILE A 315 3.70 -11.27 2.47
CA ILE A 315 4.32 -9.95 2.53
C ILE A 315 5.72 -10.07 1.89
N THR A 316 5.96 -9.30 0.84
CA THR A 316 7.27 -9.15 0.21
C THR A 316 7.80 -7.75 0.50
N THR A 317 8.97 -7.67 1.10
CA THR A 317 9.62 -6.41 1.48
C THR A 317 10.87 -6.21 0.63
N ILE A 318 10.96 -5.05 -0.04
CA ILE A 318 12.13 -4.60 -0.77
C ILE A 318 12.76 -3.48 0.06
N THR A 319 13.91 -3.76 0.68
CA THR A 319 14.62 -2.83 1.56
C THR A 319 15.87 -2.32 0.88
N PHE A 320 15.96 -1.02 0.64
CA PHE A 320 17.14 -0.39 0.07
C PHE A 320 18.25 -0.26 1.11
N THR A 321 19.50 -0.42 0.68
CA THR A 321 20.65 -0.26 1.57
C THR A 321 20.82 1.19 2.00
N GLU A 322 21.25 1.42 3.24
CA GLU A 322 21.54 2.77 3.76
C GLU A 322 22.55 3.51 2.86
N LYS A 323 23.56 2.79 2.35
CA LYS A 323 24.55 3.34 1.41
C LYS A 323 23.88 3.91 0.16
N TYR A 324 22.95 3.17 -0.44
CA TYR A 324 22.22 3.62 -1.62
C TYR A 324 21.31 4.81 -1.29
N CYS A 325 20.55 4.73 -0.20
CA CYS A 325 19.69 5.84 0.24
C CYS A 325 20.50 7.15 0.41
N LYS A 326 21.66 7.08 1.04
CA LYS A 326 22.55 8.24 1.23
C LYS A 326 23.20 8.76 -0.06
N SER A 327 23.25 7.96 -1.12
CA SER A 327 23.80 8.36 -2.43
C SER A 327 22.80 9.10 -3.31
N LEU A 328 21.51 9.10 -2.95
CA LEU A 328 20.48 9.79 -3.72
C LEU A 328 20.67 11.31 -3.67
N GLU A 329 20.33 11.98 -4.78
CA GLU A 329 20.46 13.44 -4.91
C GLU A 329 19.54 14.15 -3.91
N LYS A 330 20.15 15.06 -3.14
CA LYS A 330 19.48 15.80 -2.07
C LYS A 330 18.66 16.96 -2.62
N ASN A 331 17.63 17.37 -1.90
CA ASN A 331 16.70 18.45 -2.26
C ASN A 331 16.00 18.23 -3.62
N THR A 332 15.78 16.97 -3.98
CA THR A 332 15.10 16.57 -5.20
C THR A 332 14.01 15.55 -4.88
N THR A 333 13.10 15.36 -5.82
CA THR A 333 12.18 14.21 -5.80
C THR A 333 12.80 13.11 -6.63
N GLN A 334 12.90 11.90 -6.08
CA GLN A 334 13.39 10.71 -6.76
C GLN A 334 12.20 9.87 -7.22
N ASN A 335 12.20 9.45 -8.48
CA ASN A 335 11.11 8.68 -9.08
C ASN A 335 11.57 7.24 -9.31
N PHE A 336 10.88 6.30 -8.69
CA PHE A 336 11.20 4.88 -8.80
C PHE A 336 10.14 4.13 -9.59
N THR A 337 10.59 3.11 -10.30
CA THR A 337 9.73 2.11 -10.94
C THR A 337 10.20 0.73 -10.52
N ILE A 338 9.27 -0.09 -10.02
CA ILE A 338 9.50 -1.51 -9.76
C ILE A 338 8.58 -2.31 -10.66
N THR A 339 9.14 -3.25 -11.42
CA THR A 339 8.37 -4.21 -12.20
C THR A 339 8.67 -5.63 -11.70
N TYR A 340 7.64 -6.45 -11.63
CA TYR A 340 7.73 -7.84 -11.21
C TYR A 340 6.55 -8.65 -11.73
N THR A 341 6.59 -9.97 -11.51
CA THR A 341 5.49 -10.87 -11.86
C THR A 341 4.97 -11.63 -10.65
N ALA A 342 3.70 -12.04 -10.75
CA ALA A 342 3.11 -13.01 -9.84
C ALA A 342 2.24 -14.00 -10.62
N THR A 343 2.05 -15.20 -10.08
CA THR A 343 1.16 -16.22 -10.65
C THR A 343 -0.13 -16.27 -9.87
N LEU A 344 -1.28 -16.29 -10.58
CA LEU A 344 -2.56 -16.62 -9.96
C LEU A 344 -2.57 -18.11 -9.63
N ASN A 345 -2.58 -18.47 -8.36
CA ASN A 345 -2.40 -19.84 -7.88
C ASN A 345 -3.74 -20.53 -7.54
N LYS A 346 -3.68 -21.80 -7.15
CA LYS A 346 -4.85 -22.65 -6.81
C LYS A 346 -5.67 -22.17 -5.60
N ASP A 347 -5.13 -21.30 -4.76
CA ASP A 347 -5.80 -20.74 -3.59
C ASP A 347 -6.54 -19.43 -3.92
N ALA A 348 -6.64 -19.09 -5.21
CA ALA A 348 -7.33 -17.91 -5.71
C ALA A 348 -8.81 -17.89 -5.29
N VAL A 349 -9.25 -16.70 -4.85
CA VAL A 349 -10.65 -16.43 -4.54
C VAL A 349 -11.39 -16.12 -5.83
N LEU A 350 -12.56 -16.78 -6.01
CA LEU A 350 -13.40 -16.58 -7.19
C LEU A 350 -14.32 -15.37 -7.03
N GLY A 351 -14.75 -14.77 -8.15
CA GLY A 351 -15.77 -13.72 -8.20
C GLY A 351 -15.30 -12.37 -7.67
N GLN A 352 -16.26 -11.57 -7.18
CA GLN A 352 -16.09 -10.14 -6.88
C GLN A 352 -15.12 -9.80 -5.75
N SER A 353 -14.86 -10.69 -4.81
CA SER A 353 -13.83 -10.43 -3.78
C SER A 353 -12.46 -10.23 -4.41
N GLY A 354 -12.16 -10.99 -5.47
CA GLY A 354 -10.92 -10.89 -6.22
C GLY A 354 -9.68 -11.25 -5.41
N ASN A 355 -8.55 -11.27 -6.08
CA ASN A 355 -7.25 -11.52 -5.49
C ASN A 355 -6.48 -10.21 -5.46
N THR A 356 -6.33 -9.63 -4.26
CA THR A 356 -5.75 -8.30 -4.06
C THR A 356 -4.22 -8.35 -3.99
N ASN A 357 -3.61 -7.30 -4.50
CA ASN A 357 -2.21 -7.02 -4.32
C ASN A 357 -2.04 -5.55 -3.91
N ASP A 358 -1.66 -5.33 -2.66
CA ASP A 358 -1.46 -4.04 -2.04
C ASP A 358 0.02 -3.68 -2.02
N VAL A 359 0.37 -2.41 -2.20
CA VAL A 359 1.73 -1.92 -2.03
C VAL A 359 1.76 -0.69 -1.13
N PHE A 360 2.79 -0.61 -0.29
CA PHE A 360 3.10 0.52 0.59
C PHE A 360 4.54 0.96 0.39
N VAL A 361 4.79 2.25 0.52
CA VAL A 361 6.14 2.80 0.58
C VAL A 361 6.33 3.51 1.90
N THR A 362 7.41 3.18 2.59
CA THR A 362 7.87 3.90 3.79
C THR A 362 9.28 4.44 3.54
N TYR A 363 9.53 5.68 3.94
CA TYR A 363 10.84 6.29 3.82
C TYR A 363 11.09 7.27 4.95
N ARG A 364 12.37 7.51 5.26
CA ARG A 364 12.80 8.48 6.27
C ARG A 364 13.97 9.28 5.74
N ASN A 365 13.87 10.60 5.80
CA ASN A 365 15.00 11.49 5.55
C ASN A 365 15.89 11.57 6.78
N THR A 366 17.18 11.78 6.57
CA THR A 366 18.15 11.92 7.67
C THR A 366 17.81 13.12 8.55
N GLY A 367 17.59 12.87 9.84
CA GLY A 367 17.21 13.88 10.84
C GLY A 367 15.71 14.11 10.98
N ASP A 368 14.87 13.36 10.28
CA ASP A 368 13.43 13.35 10.55
C ASP A 368 13.16 12.52 11.81
N VAL A 369 12.23 13.01 12.63
CA VAL A 369 11.66 12.23 13.73
C VAL A 369 10.76 11.18 13.07
N ASP A 370 10.86 9.92 13.50
CA ASP A 370 10.22 8.74 12.93
C ASP A 370 8.93 9.01 12.14
N ARG A 371 8.96 8.70 10.85
CA ARG A 371 7.80 8.84 9.96
C ARG A 371 7.67 7.64 9.05
N ASP A 372 6.67 6.87 9.35
CA ASP A 372 6.06 5.97 8.38
C ASP A 372 4.97 6.74 7.63
N THR A 373 5.29 7.23 6.44
CA THR A 373 4.26 7.76 5.54
C THR A 373 3.72 6.60 4.73
N GLU A 374 2.57 6.14 5.14
CA GLU A 374 1.85 5.06 4.49
C GLU A 374 1.10 5.60 3.27
N HIS A 375 1.71 5.46 2.08
CA HIS A 375 1.00 5.60 0.82
C HIS A 375 0.66 4.22 0.30
N LYS A 376 -0.60 3.99 -0.05
CA LYS A 376 -1.11 2.69 -0.48
C LYS A 376 -1.67 2.75 -1.90
N SER A 377 -1.39 1.73 -2.70
CA SER A 377 -2.08 1.45 -3.96
C SER A 377 -2.45 -0.04 -4.05
N THR A 378 -3.59 -0.34 -4.65
CA THR A 378 -4.19 -1.67 -4.67
C THR A 378 -4.58 -2.05 -6.08
N THR A 379 -4.30 -3.30 -6.48
CA THR A 379 -4.80 -3.92 -7.71
C THR A 379 -5.55 -5.21 -7.40
N LYS A 380 -6.42 -5.67 -8.33
CA LYS A 380 -7.20 -6.89 -8.17
C LYS A 380 -7.18 -7.76 -9.42
N VAL A 381 -7.12 -9.08 -9.21
CA VAL A 381 -7.26 -10.10 -10.25
C VAL A 381 -8.51 -10.93 -9.98
N PHE A 382 -9.40 -11.02 -10.96
CA PHE A 382 -10.64 -11.79 -10.86
C PHE A 382 -10.55 -13.09 -11.65
N THR A 383 -11.25 -14.10 -11.17
CA THR A 383 -11.37 -15.41 -11.79
C THR A 383 -12.69 -16.06 -11.38
N TYR A 384 -13.18 -17.06 -12.15
CA TYR A 384 -14.51 -17.62 -11.97
C TYR A 384 -14.47 -19.14 -11.97
N GLY A 385 -15.63 -19.78 -11.72
CA GLY A 385 -15.76 -21.23 -11.70
C GLY A 385 -17.03 -21.74 -12.34
N ILE A 386 -17.08 -23.07 -12.53
CA ILE A 386 -18.24 -23.82 -13.02
C ILE A 386 -18.52 -24.96 -12.05
N ASP A 387 -19.76 -25.09 -11.59
CA ASP A 387 -20.27 -26.19 -10.76
C ASP A 387 -21.30 -27.00 -11.55
N LEU A 388 -20.87 -28.12 -12.10
CA LEU A 388 -21.76 -29.05 -12.84
C LEU A 388 -22.24 -30.14 -11.92
N LEU A 389 -23.57 -30.37 -11.88
CA LEU A 389 -24.21 -31.57 -11.32
C LEU A 389 -24.69 -32.49 -12.46
N LYS A 390 -24.21 -33.71 -12.49
CA LYS A 390 -24.61 -34.73 -13.46
C LYS A 390 -25.64 -35.65 -12.88
N LYS A 391 -26.85 -35.66 -13.49
CA LYS A 391 -27.96 -36.54 -13.13
C LYS A 391 -28.28 -37.49 -14.25
N GLY A 392 -28.97 -38.55 -13.91
CA GLY A 392 -29.63 -39.43 -14.86
C GLY A 392 -31.15 -39.45 -14.66
N GLU A 393 -31.89 -39.80 -15.66
CA GLU A 393 -33.32 -40.05 -15.54
C GLU A 393 -33.58 -41.09 -14.44
N GLY A 394 -34.33 -40.68 -13.40
CA GLY A 394 -34.64 -41.50 -12.24
C GLY A 394 -33.52 -41.66 -11.21
N VAL A 395 -32.39 -40.98 -11.35
CA VAL A 395 -31.30 -40.96 -10.35
C VAL A 395 -30.73 -39.56 -10.17
N ASP A 396 -30.43 -39.21 -8.92
CA ASP A 396 -30.00 -37.84 -8.54
C ASP A 396 -28.56 -37.54 -8.87
N LYS A 397 -27.73 -38.55 -9.18
CA LYS A 397 -26.33 -38.36 -9.55
C LYS A 397 -25.81 -39.49 -10.45
N LEU A 398 -24.90 -39.13 -11.38
CA LEU A 398 -24.12 -40.09 -12.17
C LEU A 398 -22.64 -39.87 -11.90
N VAL A 399 -21.94 -40.91 -11.45
CA VAL A 399 -20.52 -40.91 -11.06
C VAL A 399 -19.67 -41.45 -12.22
N GLY A 400 -18.48 -40.92 -12.43
CA GLY A 400 -17.54 -41.40 -13.45
C GLY A 400 -17.88 -40.99 -14.89
N VAL A 401 -18.80 -40.04 -15.07
CA VAL A 401 -19.13 -39.46 -16.39
C VAL A 401 -18.00 -38.55 -16.81
N LYS A 402 -17.54 -38.64 -18.06
CA LYS A 402 -16.43 -37.88 -18.60
C LYS A 402 -16.89 -36.83 -19.59
N PHE A 403 -16.29 -35.62 -19.47
CA PHE A 403 -16.43 -34.53 -20.41
C PHE A 403 -15.07 -34.06 -20.86
N THR A 404 -14.96 -33.51 -22.07
CA THR A 404 -13.85 -32.70 -22.49
C THR A 404 -14.23 -31.21 -22.40
N LEU A 405 -13.31 -30.40 -21.91
CA LEU A 405 -13.44 -28.93 -21.82
C LEU A 405 -12.69 -28.27 -22.98
N THR A 406 -13.39 -27.45 -23.76
CA THR A 406 -12.79 -26.67 -24.84
C THR A 406 -13.23 -25.21 -24.76
N ASP A 407 -12.47 -24.31 -25.41
CA ASP A 407 -12.83 -22.90 -25.58
C ASP A 407 -13.81 -22.68 -26.77
N GLU A 408 -14.08 -21.45 -27.12
CA GLU A 408 -14.96 -21.06 -28.23
C GLU A 408 -14.51 -21.60 -29.58
N ASN A 409 -13.20 -21.77 -29.78
CA ASN A 409 -12.57 -22.25 -31.01
C ASN A 409 -12.36 -23.77 -31.03
N ASP A 410 -12.99 -24.50 -30.11
CA ASP A 410 -12.85 -25.94 -29.91
C ASP A 410 -11.43 -26.39 -29.52
N LYS A 411 -10.56 -25.45 -29.09
CA LYS A 411 -9.26 -25.75 -28.55
C LYS A 411 -9.39 -26.27 -27.11
N GLY A 412 -8.70 -27.38 -26.79
CA GLY A 412 -8.72 -27.96 -25.45
C GLY A 412 -8.24 -26.95 -24.39
N VAL A 413 -9.03 -26.75 -23.35
CA VAL A 413 -8.61 -26.05 -22.13
C VAL A 413 -8.02 -27.09 -21.20
N ASN A 414 -6.69 -27.14 -21.15
CA ASN A 414 -6.00 -28.07 -20.28
C ASN A 414 -6.25 -27.74 -18.82
N ILE A 415 -6.48 -28.78 -18.03
CA ILE A 415 -6.84 -28.70 -16.63
C ILE A 415 -6.06 -29.72 -15.82
N GLU A 416 -5.85 -29.39 -14.55
CA GLU A 416 -5.25 -30.25 -13.55
C GLU A 416 -6.27 -30.58 -12.47
N LYS A 417 -6.36 -31.85 -12.09
CA LYS A 417 -7.20 -32.31 -10.99
C LYS A 417 -6.47 -32.10 -9.67
N ASN A 418 -7.09 -31.37 -8.74
CA ASN A 418 -6.61 -31.27 -7.37
C ASN A 418 -7.13 -32.48 -6.56
N ASP A 419 -6.23 -33.25 -5.97
CA ASP A 419 -6.47 -34.61 -5.46
C ASP A 419 -7.53 -34.75 -4.35
N SER A 420 -7.92 -33.65 -3.69
CA SER A 420 -8.74 -33.77 -2.48
C SER A 420 -10.26 -33.70 -2.70
N ASN A 421 -10.78 -33.04 -3.77
CA ASN A 421 -12.23 -32.72 -3.82
C ASN A 421 -12.87 -32.73 -5.22
N ASN A 422 -12.35 -33.48 -6.18
CA ASN A 422 -12.87 -33.46 -7.55
C ASN A 422 -12.88 -32.06 -8.20
N PHE A 423 -11.91 -31.25 -7.82
CA PHE A 423 -11.72 -29.87 -8.16
C PHE A 423 -10.67 -29.78 -9.29
N TYR A 424 -11.00 -29.04 -10.34
CA TYR A 424 -10.14 -28.86 -11.51
C TYR A 424 -9.75 -27.39 -11.66
N THR A 425 -8.47 -27.13 -11.98
CA THR A 425 -7.97 -25.80 -12.31
C THR A 425 -7.33 -25.80 -13.69
N PRO A 426 -7.30 -24.67 -14.41
CA PRO A 426 -6.47 -24.53 -15.59
C PRO A 426 -5.01 -24.90 -15.30
N GLY A 427 -4.35 -25.51 -16.29
CA GLY A 427 -3.01 -26.09 -16.18
C GLY A 427 -3.02 -27.56 -16.60
N GLY A 428 -1.96 -28.29 -16.32
CA GLY A 428 -1.88 -29.72 -16.65
C GLY A 428 -1.78 -30.06 -18.13
N SER A 429 -2.02 -31.33 -18.46
CA SER A 429 -1.81 -31.88 -19.80
C SER A 429 -3.07 -32.48 -20.46
N SER A 430 -4.21 -32.47 -19.78
CA SER A 430 -5.46 -33.05 -20.24
C SER A 430 -6.60 -32.04 -20.12
N ASN A 431 -7.53 -32.07 -21.06
CA ASN A 431 -8.78 -31.30 -21.01
C ASN A 431 -9.99 -32.13 -20.54
N THR A 432 -9.76 -33.30 -19.94
CA THR A 432 -10.84 -34.22 -19.51
C THR A 432 -11.20 -34.01 -18.04
N VAL A 433 -12.47 -33.76 -17.75
CA VAL A 433 -13.07 -33.73 -16.41
C VAL A 433 -13.96 -34.93 -16.19
N THR A 434 -14.05 -35.42 -14.96
CA THR A 434 -14.84 -36.62 -14.59
C THR A 434 -15.67 -36.31 -13.37
N THR A 435 -16.96 -36.71 -13.36
CA THR A 435 -17.81 -36.53 -12.18
C THR A 435 -17.33 -37.39 -11.00
N GLY A 436 -17.28 -36.76 -9.83
CA GLY A 436 -16.91 -37.43 -8.59
C GLY A 436 -18.04 -38.25 -7.96
N ASP A 437 -17.81 -38.76 -6.75
CA ASP A 437 -18.74 -39.56 -5.98
C ASP A 437 -20.04 -38.83 -5.63
N ASP A 438 -20.03 -37.52 -5.63
CA ASP A 438 -21.18 -36.63 -5.46
C ASP A 438 -21.93 -36.34 -6.78
N GLY A 439 -21.45 -36.89 -7.92
CA GLY A 439 -21.99 -36.64 -9.25
C GLY A 439 -21.64 -35.26 -9.81
N LYS A 440 -20.70 -34.56 -9.22
CA LYS A 440 -20.35 -33.19 -9.60
C LYS A 440 -18.96 -33.06 -10.22
N ILE A 441 -18.78 -31.98 -10.95
CA ILE A 441 -17.52 -31.46 -11.44
C ILE A 441 -17.41 -30.01 -10.96
N TYR A 442 -16.28 -29.65 -10.35
CA TYR A 442 -15.96 -28.30 -9.92
C TYR A 442 -14.78 -27.80 -10.73
N ILE A 443 -14.97 -26.77 -11.56
CA ILE A 443 -13.90 -26.10 -12.29
C ILE A 443 -13.69 -24.73 -11.66
N ARG A 444 -12.48 -24.41 -11.31
CA ARG A 444 -12.08 -23.17 -10.62
C ARG A 444 -10.99 -22.45 -11.39
N GLY A 445 -11.01 -21.11 -11.34
CA GLY A 445 -9.93 -20.32 -11.89
C GLY A 445 -10.00 -20.12 -13.39
N LEU A 446 -11.20 -19.91 -13.93
CA LEU A 446 -11.42 -19.59 -15.33
C LEU A 446 -11.56 -18.08 -15.52
N LYS A 447 -10.91 -17.50 -16.52
CA LYS A 447 -11.22 -16.14 -16.99
C LYS A 447 -12.58 -16.12 -17.71
N PRO A 448 -13.22 -14.94 -17.88
CA PRO A 448 -14.40 -14.81 -18.73
C PRO A 448 -14.16 -15.31 -20.15
N GLY A 449 -15.19 -15.89 -20.76
CA GLY A 449 -15.12 -16.46 -22.09
C GLY A 449 -16.17 -17.53 -22.31
N THR A 450 -16.11 -18.19 -23.47
CA THR A 450 -16.99 -19.31 -23.84
C THR A 450 -16.29 -20.63 -23.61
N TYR A 451 -16.96 -21.52 -22.88
CA TYR A 451 -16.48 -22.88 -22.57
C TYR A 451 -17.50 -23.90 -23.06
N LYS A 452 -17.03 -25.01 -23.64
CA LYS A 452 -17.84 -26.09 -24.13
C LYS A 452 -17.50 -27.39 -23.39
N LEU A 453 -18.49 -28.03 -22.79
CA LEU A 453 -18.36 -29.34 -22.15
C LEU A 453 -19.01 -30.39 -23.05
N THR A 454 -18.19 -31.23 -23.69
CA THR A 454 -18.63 -32.33 -24.55
C THR A 454 -18.58 -33.65 -23.78
N GLU A 455 -19.72 -34.31 -23.60
CA GLU A 455 -19.79 -35.60 -22.92
C GLU A 455 -19.17 -36.69 -23.78
N THR A 456 -18.13 -37.36 -23.28
CA THR A 456 -17.38 -38.40 -24.01
C THR A 456 -17.66 -39.80 -23.48
N LYS A 457 -18.15 -39.92 -22.24
CA LYS A 457 -18.51 -41.19 -21.60
C LYS A 457 -19.60 -40.96 -20.56
N THR A 458 -20.62 -41.80 -20.57
CA THR A 458 -21.65 -41.85 -19.52
C THR A 458 -21.75 -43.23 -18.89
N ASN A 459 -22.66 -43.42 -17.95
CA ASN A 459 -22.92 -44.70 -17.27
C ASN A 459 -23.72 -45.66 -18.16
N ASN A 460 -23.61 -46.96 -17.89
CA ASN A 460 -24.32 -47.99 -18.62
C ASN A 460 -25.85 -47.76 -18.57
N GLY A 461 -26.52 -47.89 -19.71
CA GLY A 461 -27.96 -47.70 -19.85
C GLY A 461 -28.40 -46.26 -20.08
N TYR A 462 -27.47 -45.28 -20.08
CA TYR A 462 -27.77 -43.90 -20.41
C TYR A 462 -27.23 -43.51 -21.78
N VAL A 463 -27.90 -42.55 -22.42
CA VAL A 463 -27.52 -42.01 -23.73
C VAL A 463 -26.64 -40.80 -23.55
N LEU A 464 -25.55 -40.70 -24.34
CA LEU A 464 -24.68 -39.54 -24.39
C LEU A 464 -25.42 -38.30 -24.88
N LEU A 465 -25.03 -37.13 -24.41
CA LEU A 465 -25.45 -35.85 -24.98
C LEU A 465 -25.03 -35.78 -26.45
N LYS A 466 -25.92 -35.28 -27.30
CA LYS A 466 -25.64 -35.09 -28.72
C LYS A 466 -24.72 -33.90 -28.97
N ASP A 467 -24.99 -32.77 -28.29
CA ASP A 467 -24.33 -31.49 -28.49
C ASP A 467 -23.59 -31.08 -27.22
N PRO A 468 -22.50 -30.30 -27.33
CA PRO A 468 -21.80 -29.76 -26.18
C PRO A 468 -22.68 -28.83 -25.34
N VAL A 469 -22.47 -28.83 -24.04
CA VAL A 469 -23.03 -27.81 -23.13
C VAL A 469 -22.18 -26.56 -23.25
N VAL A 470 -22.72 -25.48 -23.81
CA VAL A 470 -22.03 -24.19 -23.98
C VAL A 470 -22.28 -23.32 -22.77
N ILE A 471 -21.24 -22.82 -22.18
CA ILE A 471 -21.25 -21.94 -21.00
C ILE A 471 -20.51 -20.65 -21.38
N VAL A 472 -21.16 -19.49 -21.19
CA VAL A 472 -20.53 -18.19 -21.44
C VAL A 472 -20.49 -17.41 -20.14
N ILE A 473 -19.31 -16.94 -19.75
CA ILE A 473 -19.09 -16.05 -18.61
C ILE A 473 -18.72 -14.67 -19.17
N THR A 474 -19.55 -13.67 -18.87
CA THR A 474 -19.39 -12.29 -19.39
C THR A 474 -19.18 -11.32 -18.24
N PRO A 475 -18.06 -10.60 -18.19
CA PRO A 475 -17.85 -9.55 -17.19
C PRO A 475 -18.83 -8.39 -17.44
N THR A 476 -19.46 -7.90 -16.39
CA THR A 476 -20.37 -6.75 -16.45
C THR A 476 -19.75 -5.48 -15.84
N ASN A 477 -18.76 -5.65 -14.96
CA ASN A 477 -18.02 -4.55 -14.38
C ASN A 477 -16.57 -4.99 -14.09
N ALA A 478 -15.63 -4.39 -14.78
CA ALA A 478 -14.21 -4.74 -14.67
C ALA A 478 -13.62 -4.35 -13.30
N GLU A 479 -14.10 -3.27 -12.67
CA GLU A 479 -13.57 -2.79 -11.39
C GLU A 479 -13.99 -3.67 -10.21
N THR A 480 -15.22 -4.17 -10.26
CA THR A 480 -15.80 -4.99 -9.18
C THR A 480 -15.71 -6.48 -9.42
N GLY A 481 -15.33 -6.92 -10.63
CA GLY A 481 -15.34 -8.34 -11.01
C GLY A 481 -16.73 -8.93 -11.08
N ALA A 482 -17.77 -8.11 -11.24
CA ALA A 482 -19.13 -8.60 -11.46
C ALA A 482 -19.24 -9.26 -12.84
N ALA A 483 -19.94 -10.39 -12.91
CA ALA A 483 -20.14 -11.13 -14.14
C ALA A 483 -21.54 -11.72 -14.21
N THR A 484 -21.99 -12.02 -15.43
CA THR A 484 -23.18 -12.83 -15.73
C THR A 484 -22.78 -14.08 -16.48
N ALA A 485 -23.66 -15.06 -16.51
CA ALA A 485 -23.42 -16.29 -17.25
C ALA A 485 -24.65 -16.77 -17.99
N THR A 486 -24.44 -17.45 -19.13
CA THR A 486 -25.45 -18.22 -19.82
C THR A 486 -25.03 -19.69 -19.94
N VAL A 487 -26.01 -20.60 -19.94
CA VAL A 487 -25.85 -22.03 -20.28
C VAL A 487 -26.75 -22.34 -21.47
N GLY A 488 -26.14 -22.65 -22.61
CA GLY A 488 -26.82 -22.63 -23.89
C GLY A 488 -27.28 -21.20 -24.20
N SER A 489 -28.58 -21.00 -24.43
CA SER A 489 -29.18 -19.69 -24.70
C SER A 489 -29.93 -19.12 -23.49
N LYS A 490 -29.73 -19.65 -22.28
CA LYS A 490 -30.47 -19.24 -21.08
C LYS A 490 -29.56 -18.57 -20.07
N ASP A 491 -30.00 -17.45 -19.53
CA ASP A 491 -29.36 -16.81 -18.41
C ASP A 491 -29.38 -17.71 -17.18
N VAL A 492 -28.24 -17.71 -16.47
CA VAL A 492 -28.07 -18.47 -15.22
C VAL A 492 -27.54 -17.50 -14.15
N THR A 493 -28.21 -17.52 -13.01
CA THR A 493 -27.72 -16.75 -11.85
C THR A 493 -26.47 -17.43 -11.31
N MET A 494 -25.35 -16.70 -11.35
CA MET A 494 -24.10 -17.15 -10.77
C MET A 494 -24.23 -17.21 -9.24
N THR A 495 -23.61 -18.22 -8.64
CA THR A 495 -23.62 -18.44 -7.19
C THR A 495 -22.38 -17.89 -6.53
N ASP A 496 -22.51 -17.66 -5.23
CA ASP A 496 -21.41 -17.19 -4.40
C ASP A 496 -20.40 -18.30 -4.09
N ASP A 497 -19.21 -17.88 -3.70
CA ASP A 497 -18.16 -18.75 -3.15
C ASP A 497 -17.55 -18.09 -1.92
N ASN A 498 -17.79 -18.68 -0.74
CA ASN A 498 -17.28 -18.16 0.54
C ASN A 498 -17.54 -16.66 0.76
N GLY A 499 -18.73 -16.17 0.39
CA GLY A 499 -19.12 -14.76 0.51
C GLY A 499 -18.69 -13.86 -0.66
N SER A 500 -18.03 -14.43 -1.69
CA SER A 500 -17.72 -13.72 -2.93
C SER A 500 -18.86 -13.89 -3.92
N LEU A 501 -19.48 -12.78 -4.33
CA LEU A 501 -20.60 -12.75 -5.27
C LEU A 501 -20.16 -13.09 -6.69
N THR A 502 -21.11 -13.57 -7.53
CA THR A 502 -20.92 -13.91 -8.95
C THR A 502 -19.67 -14.75 -9.22
N ALA A 503 -19.45 -15.76 -8.41
CA ALA A 503 -18.22 -16.55 -8.43
C ALA A 503 -18.28 -17.78 -9.34
N LYS A 504 -19.43 -18.47 -9.39
CA LYS A 504 -19.56 -19.78 -10.04
C LYS A 504 -20.83 -19.88 -10.88
N VAL A 505 -20.71 -20.56 -12.02
CA VAL A 505 -21.85 -20.91 -12.88
C VAL A 505 -22.40 -22.26 -12.44
N PRO A 506 -23.57 -22.34 -11.80
CA PRO A 506 -24.21 -23.63 -11.48
C PRO A 506 -24.94 -24.18 -12.70
N LEU A 507 -24.75 -25.46 -13.01
CA LEU A 507 -25.53 -26.11 -14.04
C LEU A 507 -25.83 -27.58 -13.70
N THR A 508 -26.96 -28.07 -14.22
CA THR A 508 -27.37 -29.48 -14.10
C THR A 508 -27.49 -30.06 -15.48
N VAL A 509 -26.84 -31.21 -15.70
CA VAL A 509 -26.92 -31.99 -16.94
C VAL A 509 -27.55 -33.32 -16.64
N VAL A 510 -28.63 -33.67 -17.37
CA VAL A 510 -29.43 -34.90 -17.17
C VAL A 510 -29.32 -35.78 -18.41
N ASN A 511 -28.88 -37.03 -18.23
CA ASN A 511 -28.95 -38.03 -19.31
C ASN A 511 -30.23 -38.87 -19.22
N SER A 512 -30.87 -39.10 -20.36
CA SER A 512 -31.98 -40.00 -20.46
C SER A 512 -31.52 -41.47 -20.56
N LYS A 513 -32.34 -42.38 -20.13
CA LYS A 513 -32.13 -43.84 -20.36
C LYS A 513 -32.27 -44.18 -21.83
N GLY A 514 -31.53 -45.17 -22.27
CA GLY A 514 -31.74 -45.80 -23.56
C GLY A 514 -33.06 -46.57 -23.58
N PHE A 515 -33.56 -46.81 -24.78
CA PHE A 515 -34.76 -47.64 -24.93
C PHE A 515 -34.50 -49.08 -24.47
N ASP A 516 -35.51 -49.71 -23.84
CA ASP A 516 -35.47 -51.10 -23.53
C ASP A 516 -35.38 -51.92 -24.84
N LEU A 517 -34.35 -52.74 -24.93
CA LEU A 517 -34.21 -53.62 -26.08
C LEU A 517 -35.09 -54.86 -25.89
N PRO A 518 -35.84 -55.29 -26.94
CA PRO A 518 -36.61 -56.49 -26.85
C PRO A 518 -35.70 -57.67 -26.51
N ALA A 519 -36.09 -58.45 -25.53
CA ALA A 519 -35.37 -59.65 -25.16
C ALA A 519 -35.33 -60.61 -26.34
N THR A 520 -34.25 -60.64 -27.10
CA THR A 520 -34.01 -61.55 -28.19
C THR A 520 -33.44 -62.85 -27.62
N GLY A 521 -34.25 -63.93 -27.59
CA GLY A 521 -33.71 -65.28 -27.61
C GLY A 521 -33.81 -66.13 -26.36
N GLY A 522 -34.40 -65.69 -25.24
CA GLY A 522 -34.37 -66.53 -24.03
C GLY A 522 -35.33 -67.72 -24.05
N ARG A 523 -36.59 -67.56 -24.46
CA ARG A 523 -37.61 -68.65 -24.45
C ARG A 523 -37.91 -69.22 -25.83
N GLY A 524 -37.83 -68.43 -26.88
CA GLY A 524 -38.06 -68.89 -28.26
C GLY A 524 -36.99 -69.88 -28.72
N ILE A 525 -35.68 -69.55 -28.52
CA ILE A 525 -34.56 -70.42 -28.90
C ILE A 525 -34.65 -71.77 -28.16
N ALA A 526 -34.93 -71.77 -26.85
CA ALA A 526 -35.09 -72.99 -26.08
C ALA A 526 -36.27 -73.88 -26.61
N LEU A 527 -37.41 -73.26 -26.94
CA LEU A 527 -38.57 -73.99 -27.53
C LEU A 527 -38.24 -74.56 -28.93
N PHE A 528 -37.59 -73.76 -29.80
CA PHE A 528 -37.19 -74.23 -31.12
C PHE A 528 -36.08 -75.31 -31.05
N THR A 529 -35.17 -75.22 -30.11
CA THR A 529 -34.13 -76.21 -29.88
C THR A 529 -34.72 -77.51 -29.37
N ILE A 530 -35.66 -77.49 -28.41
CA ILE A 530 -36.34 -78.64 -27.90
C ILE A 530 -37.21 -79.28 -29.00
N ALA A 531 -37.98 -78.49 -29.76
CA ALA A 531 -38.75 -78.97 -30.89
C ALA A 531 -37.87 -79.61 -32.00
N GLY A 532 -36.73 -78.94 -32.31
CA GLY A 532 -35.76 -79.46 -33.26
C GLY A 532 -35.17 -80.82 -32.84
N ILE A 533 -34.75 -80.93 -31.58
CA ILE A 533 -34.23 -82.19 -31.02
C ILE A 533 -35.32 -83.29 -31.06
N ALA A 534 -36.55 -82.97 -30.69
CA ALA A 534 -37.64 -83.90 -30.73
C ALA A 534 -37.90 -84.42 -32.16
N ILE A 535 -37.88 -83.58 -33.16
CA ILE A 535 -38.03 -83.95 -34.58
C ILE A 535 -36.85 -84.85 -35.03
N VAL A 536 -35.61 -84.52 -34.66
CA VAL A 536 -34.46 -85.35 -35.00
C VAL A 536 -34.51 -86.70 -34.34
N VAL A 537 -34.91 -86.76 -33.08
CA VAL A 537 -35.11 -88.02 -32.37
C VAL A 537 -36.24 -88.83 -32.98
N ALA A 538 -37.38 -88.22 -33.33
CA ALA A 538 -38.52 -88.93 -34.02
C ALA A 538 -38.10 -89.41 -35.40
N ALA A 539 -37.40 -88.66 -36.20
CA ALA A 539 -36.88 -89.07 -37.49
C ALA A 539 -35.83 -90.21 -37.37
N GLY A 540 -34.94 -90.10 -36.37
CA GLY A 540 -34.00 -91.21 -36.08
C GLY A 540 -34.65 -92.52 -35.67
N THR A 541 -35.66 -92.41 -34.81
CA THR A 541 -36.45 -93.62 -34.40
C THR A 541 -37.24 -94.22 -35.55
N LEU A 542 -37.83 -93.40 -36.41
CA LEU A 542 -38.53 -93.88 -37.61
C LEU A 542 -37.55 -94.55 -38.61
N LEU A 543 -36.39 -94.00 -38.82
CA LEU A 543 -35.36 -94.61 -39.64
C LEU A 543 -34.81 -95.91 -39.04
N PHE A 544 -34.68 -95.98 -37.74
CA PHE A 544 -34.26 -97.20 -37.05
C PHE A 544 -35.32 -98.31 -37.11
N MET A 545 -36.61 -97.97 -36.95
CA MET A 545 -37.68 -98.88 -37.09
C MET A 545 -37.81 -99.41 -38.54
N ARG A 546 -37.62 -98.55 -39.54
CA ARG A 546 -37.64 -98.92 -40.95
C ARG A 546 -36.48 -99.84 -41.34
N LYS A 547 -35.37 -99.82 -40.64
CA LYS A 547 -34.17 -100.66 -40.83
C LYS A 547 -34.35 -102.06 -40.17
N ARG A 548 -35.29 -102.20 -39.22
CA ARG A 548 -35.61 -103.44 -38.53
C ARG A 548 -36.75 -104.24 -39.21
N SER A 549 -37.43 -103.61 -40.18
CA SER A 549 -38.55 -104.17 -40.92
C SER A 549 -38.21 -104.65 -42.35
N LYS A 550 -36.90 -104.82 -42.64
CA LYS A 550 -36.39 -105.50 -43.84
C LYS A 550 -35.62 -106.72 -43.46
#